data_900b6c6a216f97b6a982a3c6bc6fffc2
#
_entry.id   900b6c6a216f97b6a982a3c6bc6fffc2
#
_cell.length_a   1.000
_cell.length_b   1.000
_cell.length_c   1.000
_cell.angle_alpha   90.00
_cell.angle_beta   90.00
_cell.angle_gamma   90.00
#
_symmetry.space_group_name_H-M   'P 1'
#
loop_
_entity.id
_entity.type
_entity.pdbx_description
1 polymer ?
#
loop_
_entity_poly.entity_id
_entity_poly.type
_entity_poly.pdbx_seq_one_letter_code
_entity_poly.pdbx_strand_id
1 'polypeptide(L)'
;VTEVVITGLGALCHLGAGVDSFWQGLLDPAAPVAAQAPDPLAHVPIRDFYFLPEGALPPEPATVDGFAIGDATRAALSVAREAVADAGLDGLGDGRTSVVMGTSIADAYVIEQWRANKSFPADDSWTPVFSTASVVARQLGATGAASTVSNACSGSGYSMAIGADMIRADEADTVVVGGFETYSRVAHAAFNQVGALDPTSCRPFDATRGGTVLGEGAGAVVLERAETARARGARVYATLTGTGWSCEAYHATGLDPDGTQIVRAMADALAEAELAADDVDFVVPHATGTKLNDLVETQAMYEIFGERTRQLPLYSLKALIGHTGGASGGLGTVAAALFLHHGHLAPNLPVDTPDPDCPVHVPVAERTPSGRTAMVNSYAFGGNNMSLLLRGEPR
;
A
#
# COMPACT_ATOMS: atom_id res chain seq x y z
N VAL A 1 13.66 -14.84 17.53
CA VAL A 1 13.54 -13.65 16.65
C VAL A 1 12.62 -12.64 17.34
N THR A 2 12.98 -11.35 17.31
CA THR A 2 12.16 -10.26 17.88
C THR A 2 10.83 -10.20 17.14
N GLU A 3 9.72 -10.35 17.86
CA GLU A 3 8.37 -10.25 17.31
C GLU A 3 8.01 -8.79 17.06
N VAL A 4 7.45 -8.49 15.88
CA VAL A 4 7.04 -7.14 15.45
C VAL A 4 5.54 -7.09 15.32
N VAL A 5 4.89 -6.16 16.00
CA VAL A 5 3.43 -6.02 16.01
C VAL A 5 2.97 -4.70 15.42
N ILE A 6 1.76 -4.70 14.86
CA ILE A 6 1.07 -3.52 14.37
C ILE A 6 0.15 -3.02 15.47
N THR A 7 0.40 -1.81 15.97
CA THR A 7 -0.35 -1.22 17.09
C THR A 7 -1.20 -0.03 16.69
N GLY A 8 -0.95 0.58 15.54
CA GLY A 8 -1.72 1.71 15.03
C GLY A 8 -1.88 1.67 13.53
N LEU A 9 -2.99 2.19 13.05
CA LEU A 9 -3.37 2.24 11.65
C LEU A 9 -3.73 3.66 11.23
N GLY A 10 -3.45 4.00 9.98
CA GLY A 10 -3.89 5.23 9.32
C GLY A 10 -4.22 4.96 7.86
N ALA A 11 -5.32 5.51 7.36
CA ALA A 11 -5.79 5.28 6.01
C ALA A 11 -6.40 6.54 5.39
N LEU A 12 -6.12 6.74 4.11
CA LEU A 12 -6.67 7.82 3.30
C LEU A 12 -6.77 7.35 1.86
N CYS A 13 -7.97 7.38 1.29
CA CYS A 13 -8.19 7.12 -0.14
C CYS A 13 -9.53 7.74 -0.56
N HIS A 14 -10.01 7.45 -1.76
CA HIS A 14 -11.28 8.00 -2.24
C HIS A 14 -12.50 7.56 -1.39
N LEU A 15 -12.40 6.51 -0.57
CA LEU A 15 -13.45 6.12 0.38
C LEU A 15 -13.59 7.09 1.56
N GLY A 16 -12.60 7.96 1.78
CA GLY A 16 -12.59 8.95 2.84
C GLY A 16 -11.26 9.06 3.55
N ALA A 17 -11.22 9.95 4.52
CA ALA A 17 -10.11 10.13 5.43
C ALA A 17 -10.37 9.36 6.74
N GLY A 18 -9.37 8.63 7.19
CA GLY A 18 -9.39 7.88 8.44
C GLY A 18 -9.76 6.41 8.28
N VAL A 19 -9.25 5.61 9.22
CA VAL A 19 -9.44 4.16 9.29
C VAL A 19 -10.92 3.77 9.38
N ASP A 20 -11.73 4.55 10.11
CA ASP A 20 -13.17 4.28 10.24
C ASP A 20 -13.89 4.41 8.88
N SER A 21 -13.63 5.48 8.12
CA SER A 21 -14.21 5.68 6.79
C SER A 21 -13.75 4.58 5.83
N PHE A 22 -12.46 4.24 5.88
CA PHE A 22 -11.90 3.15 5.10
C PHE A 22 -12.59 1.82 5.44
N TRP A 23 -12.72 1.48 6.73
CA TRP A 23 -13.37 0.27 7.19
C TRP A 23 -14.83 0.17 6.73
N GLN A 24 -15.61 1.25 6.87
CA GLN A 24 -17.01 1.27 6.39
C GLN A 24 -17.09 1.06 4.89
N GLY A 25 -16.19 1.68 4.11
CA GLY A 25 -16.13 1.48 2.66
C GLY A 25 -15.75 0.06 2.25
N LEU A 26 -14.94 -0.65 3.07
CA LEU A 26 -14.65 -2.07 2.84
C LEU A 26 -15.87 -2.97 3.12
N LEU A 27 -16.63 -2.65 4.17
CA LEU A 27 -17.81 -3.44 4.58
C LEU A 27 -19.01 -3.30 3.63
N ASP A 28 -19.17 -2.12 3.03
CA ASP A 28 -20.26 -1.81 2.09
C ASP A 28 -19.67 -1.30 0.76
N PRO A 29 -19.01 -2.19 -0.02
CA PRO A 29 -18.29 -1.78 -1.20
C PRO A 29 -19.26 -1.35 -2.31
N ALA A 30 -19.15 -0.09 -2.71
CA ALA A 30 -19.81 0.44 -3.89
C ALA A 30 -18.83 0.57 -5.05
N ALA A 31 -19.28 0.30 -6.26
CA ALA A 31 -18.44 0.49 -7.45
C ALA A 31 -17.94 1.94 -7.51
N PRO A 32 -16.63 2.17 -7.56
CA PRO A 32 -16.07 3.51 -7.53
C PRO A 32 -16.42 4.26 -8.82
N VAL A 33 -16.64 5.57 -8.68
CA VAL A 33 -16.87 6.46 -9.82
C VAL A 33 -15.61 7.28 -10.05
N ALA A 34 -14.99 7.07 -11.20
CA ALA A 34 -13.81 7.83 -11.59
C ALA A 34 -14.19 9.28 -11.98
N ALA A 35 -13.33 10.22 -11.65
CA ALA A 35 -13.40 11.58 -12.11
C ALA A 35 -12.31 11.87 -13.15
N GLN A 36 -12.61 12.78 -14.08
CA GLN A 36 -11.61 13.22 -15.05
C GLN A 36 -10.52 14.05 -14.35
N ALA A 37 -9.27 13.71 -14.60
CA ALA A 37 -8.15 14.49 -14.07
C ALA A 37 -8.30 15.98 -14.44
N PRO A 38 -8.35 16.88 -13.45
CA PRO A 38 -8.63 18.31 -13.68
C PRO A 38 -7.43 19.07 -14.27
N ASP A 39 -6.35 18.37 -14.62
CA ASP A 39 -5.12 18.93 -15.17
C ASP A 39 -5.28 19.27 -16.66
N PRO A 40 -5.33 20.56 -17.05
CA PRO A 40 -5.49 20.97 -18.43
C PRO A 40 -4.29 20.64 -19.32
N LEU A 41 -3.15 20.33 -18.73
CA LEU A 41 -1.92 19.96 -19.43
C LEU A 41 -1.77 18.45 -19.59
N ALA A 42 -2.67 17.66 -19.02
CA ALA A 42 -2.69 16.20 -19.21
C ALA A 42 -3.35 15.86 -20.56
N HIS A 43 -2.57 15.88 -21.61
CA HIS A 43 -3.02 15.49 -22.96
C HIS A 43 -2.87 13.96 -23.14
N VAL A 44 -3.72 13.19 -22.45
CA VAL A 44 -3.72 11.72 -22.46
C VAL A 44 -5.10 11.18 -22.85
N PRO A 45 -5.18 10.00 -23.50
CA PRO A 45 -6.45 9.41 -23.95
C PRO A 45 -7.37 9.05 -22.78
N ILE A 46 -6.85 8.39 -21.73
CA ILE A 46 -7.60 7.99 -20.55
C ILE A 46 -7.27 8.97 -19.44
N ARG A 47 -8.31 9.66 -18.93
CA ARG A 47 -8.18 10.70 -17.90
C ARG A 47 -8.83 10.31 -16.58
N ASP A 48 -9.45 9.14 -16.52
CA ASP A 48 -10.18 8.64 -15.37
C ASP A 48 -9.23 8.34 -14.22
N PHE A 49 -9.62 8.78 -13.01
CA PHE A 49 -8.81 8.71 -11.82
C PHE A 49 -9.71 8.70 -10.56
N TYR A 50 -9.31 8.02 -9.48
CA TYR A 50 -10.00 8.06 -8.19
C TYR A 50 -9.31 9.07 -7.27
N PHE A 51 -9.86 10.27 -7.19
CA PHE A 51 -9.33 11.35 -6.35
C PHE A 51 -9.78 11.20 -4.90
N LEU A 52 -8.98 11.76 -3.99
CA LEU A 52 -9.41 11.97 -2.61
C LEU A 52 -10.66 12.85 -2.56
N PRO A 53 -11.57 12.63 -1.60
CA PRO A 53 -12.69 13.53 -1.37
C PRO A 53 -12.21 14.96 -1.08
N GLU A 54 -12.99 15.94 -1.52
CA GLU A 54 -12.71 17.34 -1.21
C GLU A 54 -12.60 17.56 0.30
N GLY A 55 -11.54 18.23 0.73
CA GLY A 55 -11.27 18.48 2.16
C GLY A 55 -10.70 17.29 2.93
N ALA A 56 -10.44 16.14 2.29
CA ALA A 56 -9.84 14.98 2.96
C ALA A 56 -8.39 15.23 3.43
N LEU A 57 -7.67 16.11 2.76
CA LEU A 57 -6.34 16.51 3.20
C LEU A 57 -6.45 17.68 4.18
N PRO A 58 -5.86 17.55 5.38
CA PRO A 58 -5.82 18.67 6.32
C PRO A 58 -5.01 19.85 5.75
N PRO A 59 -5.35 21.09 6.13
CA PRO A 59 -4.54 22.25 5.75
C PRO A 59 -3.18 22.16 6.44
N GLU A 60 -2.13 22.22 5.65
CA GLU A 60 -0.75 22.25 6.13
C GLU A 60 -0.06 23.50 5.55
N PRO A 61 1.03 23.98 6.18
CA PRO A 61 1.80 25.07 5.61
C PRO A 61 2.36 24.67 4.23
N ALA A 62 2.55 25.64 3.35
CA ALA A 62 3.11 25.39 2.01
C ALA A 62 4.55 24.85 2.05
N THR A 63 5.27 25.14 3.14
CA THR A 63 6.65 24.68 3.37
C THR A 63 6.86 24.25 4.82
N VAL A 64 7.71 23.26 5.02
CA VAL A 64 8.25 22.86 6.34
C VAL A 64 9.77 22.85 6.23
N ASP A 65 10.45 23.65 7.04
CA ASP A 65 11.93 23.78 7.09
C ASP A 65 12.59 24.01 5.72
N GLY A 66 11.95 24.79 4.84
CA GLY A 66 12.43 25.08 3.49
C GLY A 66 12.05 24.00 2.45
N PHE A 67 11.39 22.90 2.83
CA PHE A 67 10.83 21.95 1.87
C PHE A 67 9.41 22.34 1.48
N ALA A 68 9.13 22.43 0.19
CA ALA A 68 7.77 22.57 -0.29
C ALA A 68 6.99 21.28 -0.02
N ILE A 69 5.78 21.42 0.53
CA ILE A 69 4.89 20.30 0.84
C ILE A 69 3.78 20.24 -0.19
N GLY A 70 3.75 19.16 -0.97
CA GLY A 70 2.65 18.82 -1.86
C GLY A 70 1.61 17.94 -1.18
N ASP A 71 0.59 17.59 -1.94
CA ASP A 71 -0.52 16.77 -1.45
C ASP A 71 -0.06 15.34 -1.08
N ALA A 72 0.97 14.82 -1.75
CA ALA A 72 1.52 13.51 -1.41
C ALA A 72 2.16 13.50 0.00
N THR A 73 2.98 14.51 0.33
CA THR A 73 3.53 14.65 1.70
C THR A 73 2.43 14.94 2.73
N ARG A 74 1.39 15.73 2.39
CA ARG A 74 0.22 15.96 3.26
C ARG A 74 -0.53 14.67 3.55
N ALA A 75 -0.75 13.83 2.53
CA ALA A 75 -1.37 12.52 2.68
C ALA A 75 -0.54 11.61 3.59
N ALA A 76 0.78 11.52 3.38
CA ALA A 76 1.69 10.76 4.22
C ALA A 76 1.64 11.22 5.69
N LEU A 77 1.66 12.54 5.92
CA LEU A 77 1.60 13.13 7.27
C LEU A 77 0.24 12.85 7.95
N SER A 78 -0.87 12.94 7.20
CA SER A 78 -2.21 12.65 7.72
C SER A 78 -2.31 11.24 8.27
N VAL A 79 -1.96 10.22 7.47
CA VAL A 79 -2.05 8.82 7.88
C VAL A 79 -1.02 8.44 8.95
N ALA A 80 0.15 9.07 8.95
CA ALA A 80 1.16 8.84 9.98
C ALA A 80 0.70 9.39 11.35
N ARG A 81 0.09 10.58 11.39
CA ARG A 81 -0.52 11.15 12.61
C ARG A 81 -1.65 10.28 13.13
N GLU A 82 -2.52 9.82 12.23
CA GLU A 82 -3.61 8.92 12.60
C GLU A 82 -3.07 7.61 13.20
N ALA A 83 -2.11 6.96 12.53
CA ALA A 83 -1.52 5.71 13.01
C ALA A 83 -0.86 5.86 14.40
N VAL A 84 -0.13 6.97 14.64
CA VAL A 84 0.48 7.27 15.93
C VAL A 84 -0.57 7.52 17.02
N ALA A 85 -1.63 8.28 16.69
CA ALA A 85 -2.73 8.53 17.61
C ALA A 85 -3.50 7.24 17.94
N ASP A 86 -3.77 6.39 16.93
CA ASP A 86 -4.42 5.09 17.09
C ASP A 86 -3.57 4.11 17.93
N ALA A 87 -2.25 4.15 17.77
CA ALA A 87 -1.33 3.41 18.62
C ALA A 87 -1.29 3.91 20.08
N GLY A 88 -1.83 5.09 20.37
CA GLY A 88 -1.78 5.72 21.70
C GLY A 88 -0.33 6.06 22.10
N LEU A 89 0.47 6.53 21.15
CA LEU A 89 1.85 6.91 21.39
C LEU A 89 1.99 8.42 21.59
N ASP A 90 2.66 8.79 22.68
CA ASP A 90 3.05 10.15 23.01
C ASP A 90 4.57 10.23 23.19
N GLY A 91 5.20 11.30 22.72
CA GLY A 91 6.61 11.57 23.01
C GLY A 91 7.58 10.72 22.20
N LEU A 92 7.53 10.78 20.88
CA LEU A 92 8.36 10.00 19.93
C LEU A 92 9.83 10.44 19.84
N GLY A 93 10.29 11.36 20.71
CA GLY A 93 11.62 11.98 20.68
C GLY A 93 12.71 11.24 21.46
N ASP A 94 12.58 9.94 21.65
CA ASP A 94 13.52 9.13 22.46
C ASP A 94 14.75 8.60 21.69
N GLY A 95 14.86 8.91 20.40
CA GLY A 95 15.90 8.39 19.51
C GLY A 95 15.65 6.96 19.01
N ARG A 96 14.60 6.30 19.50
CA ARG A 96 14.26 4.89 19.18
C ARG A 96 13.01 4.78 18.28
N THR A 97 12.39 5.94 17.94
CA THR A 97 11.28 5.99 17.00
C THR A 97 11.74 6.49 15.64
N SER A 98 11.59 5.65 14.61
CA SER A 98 11.99 5.90 13.22
C SER A 98 10.78 6.06 12.29
N VAL A 99 11.01 6.60 11.10
CA VAL A 99 9.97 6.80 10.06
C VAL A 99 10.49 6.26 8.74
N VAL A 100 9.75 5.35 8.10
CA VAL A 100 10.06 4.86 6.75
C VAL A 100 8.81 4.96 5.88
N MET A 101 8.86 5.79 4.83
CA MET A 101 7.72 6.05 3.95
C MET A 101 8.02 5.62 2.51
N GLY A 102 7.12 4.84 1.92
CA GLY A 102 7.22 4.33 0.57
C GLY A 102 6.42 5.16 -0.44
N THR A 103 6.96 5.35 -1.63
CA THR A 103 6.29 6.10 -2.71
C THR A 103 6.80 5.64 -4.08
N SER A 104 6.07 5.98 -5.13
CA SER A 104 6.59 5.89 -6.50
C SER A 104 7.34 7.17 -6.88
N ILE A 105 6.75 8.34 -6.63
CA ILE A 105 7.21 9.64 -7.16
C ILE A 105 7.10 10.80 -6.18
N ALA A 106 6.59 10.57 -4.98
CA ALA A 106 6.40 11.62 -3.94
C ALA A 106 5.65 12.87 -4.47
N ASP A 107 6.10 14.06 -4.12
CA ASP A 107 5.53 15.34 -4.53
C ASP A 107 5.96 15.79 -5.94
N ALA A 108 6.14 14.87 -6.88
CA ALA A 108 6.54 15.20 -8.26
C ALA A 108 5.60 16.22 -8.92
N TYR A 109 4.30 16.20 -8.58
CA TYR A 109 3.32 17.15 -9.12
C TYR A 109 3.65 18.61 -8.78
N VAL A 110 4.27 18.89 -7.64
CA VAL A 110 4.76 20.24 -7.28
C VAL A 110 5.81 20.72 -8.30
N ILE A 111 6.77 19.85 -8.63
CA ILE A 111 7.82 20.15 -9.62
C ILE A 111 7.19 20.31 -11.02
N GLU A 112 6.22 19.48 -11.37
CA GLU A 112 5.49 19.56 -12.63
C GLU A 112 4.75 20.90 -12.77
N GLN A 113 4.13 21.41 -11.69
CA GLN A 113 3.45 22.69 -11.68
C GLN A 113 4.44 23.87 -11.80
N TRP A 114 5.54 23.85 -11.06
CA TRP A 114 6.58 24.88 -11.19
C TRP A 114 7.11 24.96 -12.62
N ARG A 115 7.39 23.79 -13.22
CA ARG A 115 7.89 23.72 -14.59
C ARG A 115 6.85 24.21 -15.61
N ALA A 116 5.59 23.80 -15.46
CA ALA A 116 4.51 24.21 -16.35
C ALA A 116 4.26 25.72 -16.31
N ASN A 117 4.28 26.30 -15.12
CA ASN A 117 4.04 27.74 -14.90
C ASN A 117 5.29 28.57 -15.05
N LYS A 118 6.46 27.97 -15.29
CA LYS A 118 7.79 28.63 -15.32
C LYS A 118 8.06 29.44 -14.04
N SER A 119 7.52 28.96 -12.93
CA SER A 119 7.58 29.62 -11.62
C SER A 119 8.26 28.69 -10.63
N PHE A 120 9.57 28.80 -10.50
CA PHE A 120 10.27 28.17 -9.39
C PHE A 120 10.17 29.08 -8.15
N PRO A 121 10.13 28.50 -6.93
CA PRO A 121 10.04 29.28 -5.72
C PRO A 121 11.22 30.26 -5.63
N ALA A 122 10.93 31.52 -5.26
CA ALA A 122 11.94 32.53 -5.07
C ALA A 122 12.63 32.45 -3.69
N ASP A 123 12.10 31.60 -2.81
CA ASP A 123 12.51 31.43 -1.42
C ASP A 123 13.43 30.21 -1.21
N ASP A 124 14.07 29.72 -2.26
CA ASP A 124 14.95 28.54 -2.25
C ASP A 124 14.27 27.25 -1.72
N SER A 125 12.95 27.21 -1.61
CA SER A 125 12.24 26.00 -1.25
C SER A 125 12.31 24.96 -2.38
N TRP A 126 12.41 23.70 -2.02
CA TRP A 126 12.51 22.58 -2.94
C TRP A 126 11.78 21.35 -2.38
N THR A 127 11.50 20.36 -3.22
CA THR A 127 10.78 19.14 -2.84
C THR A 127 11.47 17.89 -3.36
N PRO A 128 12.58 17.45 -2.74
CA PRO A 128 13.23 16.21 -3.10
C PRO A 128 12.43 15.01 -2.58
N VAL A 129 12.52 13.86 -3.25
CA VAL A 129 11.79 12.64 -2.87
C VAL A 129 12.06 12.24 -1.41
N PHE A 130 13.28 12.44 -0.91
CA PHE A 130 13.63 12.07 0.47
C PHE A 130 12.94 12.93 1.54
N SER A 131 12.44 14.11 1.20
CA SER A 131 11.93 15.07 2.20
C SER A 131 10.68 14.58 2.93
N THR A 132 9.84 13.76 2.31
CA THR A 132 8.58 13.33 2.90
C THR A 132 8.78 12.63 4.25
N ALA A 133 9.63 11.62 4.34
CA ALA A 133 9.88 10.94 5.61
C ALA A 133 10.50 11.89 6.65
N SER A 134 11.38 12.81 6.24
CA SER A 134 11.97 13.82 7.13
C SER A 134 10.91 14.80 7.65
N VAL A 135 9.98 15.24 6.80
CA VAL A 135 8.84 16.10 7.20
C VAL A 135 7.92 15.36 8.16
N VAL A 136 7.57 14.11 7.85
CA VAL A 136 6.74 13.27 8.74
C VAL A 136 7.41 13.10 10.10
N ALA A 137 8.68 12.68 10.13
CA ALA A 137 9.44 12.50 11.37
C ALA A 137 9.48 13.77 12.22
N ARG A 138 9.79 14.92 11.59
CA ARG A 138 9.81 16.20 12.27
C ARG A 138 8.46 16.61 12.84
N GLN A 139 7.39 16.43 12.07
CA GLN A 139 6.04 16.79 12.50
C GLN A 139 5.50 15.86 13.61
N LEU A 140 5.97 14.62 13.66
CA LEU A 140 5.68 13.68 14.75
C LEU A 140 6.62 13.84 15.95
N GLY A 141 7.73 14.56 15.82
CA GLY A 141 8.77 14.62 16.84
C GLY A 141 9.62 13.35 16.95
N ALA A 142 9.57 12.47 15.94
CA ALA A 142 10.39 11.25 15.90
C ALA A 142 11.84 11.59 15.60
N THR A 143 12.78 11.12 16.43
CA THR A 143 14.21 11.49 16.37
C THR A 143 15.13 10.34 16.00
N GLY A 144 14.58 9.17 15.63
CA GLY A 144 15.31 8.07 15.02
C GLY A 144 15.63 8.33 13.54
N ALA A 145 15.85 7.27 12.77
CA ALA A 145 16.08 7.36 11.33
C ALA A 145 14.81 7.80 10.57
N ALA A 146 14.99 8.60 9.52
CA ALA A 146 13.91 8.96 8.60
C ALA A 146 14.33 8.64 7.15
N SER A 147 13.58 7.78 6.47
CA SER A 147 13.91 7.33 5.11
C SER A 147 12.68 7.30 4.20
N THR A 148 12.83 7.84 3.00
CA THR A 148 11.84 7.66 1.93
C THR A 148 12.33 6.61 0.94
N VAL A 149 11.52 5.59 0.69
CA VAL A 149 11.82 4.46 -0.20
C VAL A 149 11.02 4.61 -1.49
N SER A 150 11.70 4.73 -2.62
CA SER A 150 11.05 4.85 -3.92
C SER A 150 11.21 3.54 -4.71
N ASN A 151 10.27 2.60 -4.50
CA ASN A 151 10.19 1.30 -5.15
C ASN A 151 8.88 1.13 -5.93
N ALA A 152 8.45 2.19 -6.62
CA ALA A 152 7.20 2.22 -7.38
C ALA A 152 6.03 1.64 -6.57
N CYS A 153 5.20 0.75 -7.16
CA CYS A 153 3.99 0.25 -6.55
C CYS A 153 4.20 -0.63 -5.29
N SER A 154 5.42 -1.10 -5.06
CA SER A 154 5.78 -1.88 -3.85
C SER A 154 6.39 -1.04 -2.72
N GLY A 155 6.50 0.28 -2.90
CA GLY A 155 7.20 1.18 -1.96
C GLY A 155 6.78 1.01 -0.50
N SER A 156 5.46 0.95 -0.21
CA SER A 156 4.98 0.74 1.16
C SER A 156 5.25 -0.66 1.71
N GLY A 157 5.24 -1.69 0.87
CA GLY A 157 5.64 -3.03 1.29
C GLY A 157 7.10 -3.06 1.73
N TYR A 158 7.99 -2.44 0.93
CA TYR A 158 9.40 -2.28 1.29
C TYR A 158 9.57 -1.46 2.58
N SER A 159 8.81 -0.39 2.78
CA SER A 159 8.91 0.40 4.01
C SER A 159 8.55 -0.43 5.25
N MET A 160 7.58 -1.34 5.14
CA MET A 160 7.19 -2.24 6.23
C MET A 160 8.27 -3.28 6.54
N ALA A 161 8.87 -3.88 5.52
CA ALA A 161 9.97 -4.83 5.71
C ALA A 161 11.18 -4.14 6.35
N ILE A 162 11.58 -2.97 5.84
CA ILE A 162 12.70 -2.19 6.42
C ILE A 162 12.40 -1.81 7.87
N GLY A 163 11.18 -1.33 8.18
CA GLY A 163 10.81 -0.98 9.55
C GLY A 163 10.84 -2.19 10.50
N ALA A 164 10.38 -3.35 10.04
CA ALA A 164 10.46 -4.59 10.81
C ALA A 164 11.92 -5.02 11.07
N ASP A 165 12.77 -4.91 10.04
CA ASP A 165 14.19 -5.24 10.17
C ASP A 165 14.93 -4.31 11.13
N MET A 166 14.59 -3.00 11.14
CA MET A 166 15.14 -2.05 12.12
C MET A 166 14.79 -2.47 13.56
N ILE A 167 13.57 -2.94 13.81
CA ILE A 167 13.15 -3.43 15.13
C ILE A 167 13.89 -4.73 15.47
N ARG A 168 13.98 -5.67 14.52
CA ARG A 168 14.66 -6.96 14.71
C ARG A 168 16.16 -6.80 14.95
N ALA A 169 16.77 -5.82 14.29
CA ALA A 169 18.18 -5.46 14.44
C ALA A 169 18.49 -4.61 15.69
N ASP A 170 17.47 -4.31 16.52
CA ASP A 170 17.59 -3.45 17.70
C ASP A 170 18.02 -2.00 17.39
N GLU A 171 17.73 -1.51 16.17
CA GLU A 171 17.98 -0.13 15.75
C GLU A 171 16.82 0.81 16.13
N ALA A 172 15.61 0.28 16.27
CA ALA A 172 14.42 1.01 16.68
C ALA A 172 13.53 0.14 17.59
N ASP A 173 12.75 0.77 18.45
CA ASP A 173 11.67 0.12 19.22
C ASP A 173 10.31 0.34 18.58
N THR A 174 10.17 1.47 17.88
CA THR A 174 8.96 1.87 17.16
C THR A 174 9.33 2.40 15.78
N VAL A 175 8.59 2.00 14.75
CA VAL A 175 8.75 2.55 13.40
C VAL A 175 7.39 2.90 12.83
N VAL A 176 7.21 4.15 12.43
CA VAL A 176 6.06 4.57 11.62
C VAL A 176 6.39 4.24 10.17
N VAL A 177 5.66 3.31 9.59
CA VAL A 177 5.87 2.83 8.21
C VAL A 177 4.61 3.01 7.38
N GLY A 178 4.77 3.21 6.09
CA GLY A 178 3.61 3.34 5.21
C GLY A 178 3.99 3.72 3.80
N GLY A 179 2.98 4.12 3.04
CA GLY A 179 3.19 4.64 1.70
C GLY A 179 2.10 5.61 1.30
N PHE A 180 2.40 6.39 0.29
CA PHE A 180 1.56 7.48 -0.16
C PHE A 180 1.75 7.73 -1.65
N GLU A 181 0.69 8.17 -2.28
CA GLU A 181 0.71 8.62 -3.67
C GLU A 181 -0.47 9.55 -3.94
N THR A 182 -0.24 10.62 -4.67
CA THR A 182 -1.27 11.51 -5.18
C THR A 182 -1.11 11.72 -6.68
N TYR A 183 -2.03 12.46 -7.30
CA TYR A 183 -1.99 12.69 -8.73
C TYR A 183 -0.66 13.27 -9.20
N SER A 184 -0.15 12.71 -10.30
CA SER A 184 0.96 13.24 -11.07
C SER A 184 0.66 13.07 -12.56
N ARG A 185 0.84 14.14 -13.32
CA ARG A 185 0.69 14.12 -14.78
C ARG A 185 1.68 13.17 -15.43
N VAL A 186 2.91 13.14 -14.96
CA VAL A 186 3.97 12.29 -15.51
C VAL A 186 3.64 10.82 -15.27
N ALA A 187 3.24 10.44 -14.05
CA ALA A 187 2.83 9.07 -13.76
C ALA A 187 1.60 8.67 -14.59
N HIS A 188 0.57 9.52 -14.63
CA HIS A 188 -0.64 9.27 -15.40
C HIS A 188 -0.35 9.11 -16.90
N ALA A 189 0.51 9.97 -17.47
CA ALA A 189 0.95 9.87 -18.87
C ALA A 189 1.76 8.59 -19.13
N ALA A 190 2.63 8.18 -18.21
CA ALA A 190 3.41 6.95 -18.33
C ALA A 190 2.50 5.71 -18.37
N PHE A 191 1.50 5.61 -17.48
CA PHE A 191 0.54 4.51 -17.49
C PHE A 191 -0.34 4.50 -18.77
N ASN A 192 -0.74 5.66 -19.28
CA ASN A 192 -1.39 5.76 -20.58
C ASN A 192 -0.47 5.25 -21.70
N GLN A 193 0.81 5.65 -21.71
CA GLN A 193 1.77 5.30 -22.75
C GLN A 193 2.05 3.80 -22.80
N VAL A 194 2.11 3.13 -21.66
CA VAL A 194 2.32 1.67 -21.61
C VAL A 194 1.02 0.86 -21.77
N GLY A 195 -0.12 1.54 -21.94
CA GLY A 195 -1.42 0.88 -22.14
C GLY A 195 -1.92 0.10 -20.91
N ALA A 196 -1.59 0.55 -19.70
CA ALA A 196 -1.93 -0.12 -18.47
C ALA A 196 -3.24 0.39 -17.82
N LEU A 197 -3.91 1.36 -18.43
CA LEU A 197 -5.15 1.94 -17.91
C LEU A 197 -6.41 1.38 -18.58
N ASP A 198 -7.46 1.21 -17.79
CA ASP A 198 -8.81 0.93 -18.26
C ASP A 198 -9.64 2.23 -18.24
N PRO A 199 -10.41 2.54 -19.29
CA PRO A 199 -11.19 3.78 -19.35
C PRO A 199 -12.47 3.75 -18.51
N THR A 200 -12.77 2.67 -17.79
CA THR A 200 -14.03 2.50 -17.06
C THR A 200 -13.83 2.16 -15.59
N SER A 201 -13.10 1.07 -15.30
CA SER A 201 -12.93 0.58 -13.92
C SER A 201 -11.77 -0.40 -13.82
N CYS A 202 -11.22 -0.53 -12.62
CA CYS A 202 -10.26 -1.59 -12.31
C CYS A 202 -11.02 -2.89 -12.01
N ARG A 203 -10.85 -3.92 -12.86
CA ARG A 203 -11.56 -5.21 -12.77
C ARG A 203 -10.57 -6.38 -12.72
N PRO A 204 -9.85 -6.59 -11.61
CA PRO A 204 -8.91 -7.70 -11.53
C PRO A 204 -9.60 -9.04 -11.71
N PHE A 205 -8.91 -9.96 -12.40
CA PHE A 205 -9.36 -11.34 -12.71
C PHE A 205 -10.61 -11.43 -13.59
N ASP A 206 -11.12 -10.32 -14.13
CA ASP A 206 -12.21 -10.33 -15.11
C ASP A 206 -11.64 -10.54 -16.52
N ALA A 207 -12.30 -11.38 -17.33
CA ALA A 207 -11.88 -11.66 -18.72
C ALA A 207 -11.91 -10.41 -19.61
N THR A 208 -12.75 -9.43 -19.27
CA THR A 208 -12.90 -8.15 -20.01
C THR A 208 -12.00 -7.03 -19.49
N ARG A 209 -11.13 -7.29 -18.49
CA ARG A 209 -10.23 -6.29 -17.94
C ARG A 209 -9.31 -5.70 -19.00
N GLY A 210 -9.14 -4.39 -18.98
CA GLY A 210 -8.29 -3.66 -19.91
C GLY A 210 -7.08 -2.99 -19.27
N GLY A 211 -7.03 -2.94 -17.94
CA GLY A 211 -6.02 -2.22 -17.19
C GLY A 211 -6.50 -1.83 -15.80
N THR A 212 -5.76 -0.94 -15.18
CA THR A 212 -6.12 -0.35 -13.89
C THR A 212 -6.76 1.03 -14.05
N VAL A 213 -7.36 1.54 -12.98
CA VAL A 213 -7.62 2.98 -12.80
C VAL A 213 -6.69 3.43 -11.68
N LEU A 214 -5.96 4.52 -11.88
CA LEU A 214 -5.11 5.07 -10.84
C LEU A 214 -5.96 5.76 -9.77
N GLY A 215 -5.46 5.76 -8.53
CA GLY A 215 -6.11 6.42 -7.42
C GLY A 215 -5.11 7.14 -6.52
N GLU A 216 -5.56 8.17 -5.83
CA GLU A 216 -4.83 8.78 -4.73
C GLU A 216 -5.02 7.96 -3.46
N GLY A 217 -3.99 7.92 -2.62
CA GLY A 217 -4.12 7.31 -1.31
C GLY A 217 -2.85 7.34 -0.50
N ALA A 218 -3.03 7.07 0.78
CA ALA A 218 -1.96 6.83 1.73
C ALA A 218 -2.41 5.81 2.76
N GLY A 219 -1.49 4.96 3.19
CA GLY A 219 -1.72 4.01 4.27
C GLY A 219 -0.48 3.91 5.14
N ALA A 220 -0.65 3.97 6.46
CA ALA A 220 0.44 3.86 7.41
C ALA A 220 0.08 2.92 8.55
N VAL A 221 1.10 2.29 9.12
CA VAL A 221 0.97 1.54 10.37
C VAL A 221 2.11 1.90 11.31
N VAL A 222 1.88 1.72 12.60
CA VAL A 222 2.92 1.75 13.63
C VAL A 222 3.35 0.32 13.89
N LEU A 223 4.64 0.07 13.66
CA LEU A 223 5.30 -1.17 14.06
C LEU A 223 5.99 -0.96 15.40
N GLU A 224 5.82 -1.90 16.31
CA GLU A 224 6.48 -1.91 17.61
C GLU A 224 7.06 -3.28 17.92
N ARG A 225 8.10 -3.29 18.75
CA ARG A 225 8.57 -4.50 19.44
C ARG A 225 7.43 -5.04 20.30
N ALA A 226 7.05 -6.30 20.12
CA ALA A 226 5.88 -6.88 20.79
C ALA A 226 5.96 -6.80 22.32
N GLU A 227 7.17 -6.98 22.90
CA GLU A 227 7.38 -6.87 24.33
C GLU A 227 7.03 -5.46 24.85
N THR A 228 7.52 -4.43 24.17
CA THR A 228 7.26 -3.02 24.52
C THR A 228 5.78 -2.68 24.38
N ALA A 229 5.16 -3.07 23.25
CA ALA A 229 3.75 -2.86 22.99
C ALA A 229 2.86 -3.49 24.06
N ARG A 230 3.12 -4.76 24.41
CA ARG A 230 2.36 -5.48 25.44
C ARG A 230 2.59 -4.89 26.83
N ALA A 231 3.82 -4.49 27.19
CA ALA A 231 4.14 -3.88 28.48
C ALA A 231 3.39 -2.57 28.72
N ARG A 232 3.13 -1.77 27.68
CA ARG A 232 2.32 -0.54 27.78
C ARG A 232 0.81 -0.77 27.58
N GLY A 233 0.36 -2.01 27.38
CA GLY A 233 -1.04 -2.34 27.15
C GLY A 233 -1.58 -1.89 25.80
N ALA A 234 -0.74 -1.81 24.77
CA ALA A 234 -1.16 -1.43 23.44
C ALA A 234 -2.16 -2.42 22.85
N ARG A 235 -3.10 -1.90 22.06
CA ARG A 235 -3.87 -2.75 21.16
C ARG A 235 -2.92 -3.29 20.09
N VAL A 236 -3.06 -4.57 19.78
CA VAL A 236 -2.36 -5.21 18.66
C VAL A 236 -3.38 -5.61 17.61
N TYR A 237 -3.22 -5.11 16.41
CA TYR A 237 -4.05 -5.48 15.25
C TYR A 237 -3.60 -6.80 14.64
N ALA A 238 -2.31 -6.95 14.46
CA ALA A 238 -1.68 -8.14 13.90
C ALA A 238 -0.18 -8.16 14.22
N THR A 239 0.44 -9.32 14.09
CA THR A 239 1.89 -9.50 14.08
C THR A 239 2.38 -9.58 12.64
N LEU A 240 3.42 -8.84 12.28
CA LEU A 240 4.14 -9.00 11.02
C LEU A 240 5.14 -10.15 11.16
N THR A 241 4.72 -11.33 10.68
CA THR A 241 5.46 -12.58 10.92
C THR A 241 6.51 -12.89 9.86
N GLY A 242 6.32 -12.44 8.63
CA GLY A 242 7.26 -12.69 7.54
C GLY A 242 7.23 -11.64 6.45
N THR A 243 8.38 -11.45 5.83
CA THR A 243 8.59 -10.55 4.70
C THR A 243 9.40 -11.27 3.63
N GLY A 244 9.02 -11.12 2.37
CA GLY A 244 9.79 -11.67 1.26
C GLY A 244 9.87 -10.66 0.13
N TRP A 245 11.06 -10.43 -0.39
CA TRP A 245 11.32 -9.47 -1.44
C TRP A 245 12.26 -10.00 -2.50
N SER A 246 12.04 -9.56 -3.72
CA SER A 246 12.84 -10.00 -4.86
C SER A 246 12.91 -8.92 -5.94
N CYS A 247 13.80 -9.11 -6.90
CA CYS A 247 13.86 -8.30 -8.10
C CYS A 247 13.89 -9.22 -9.32
N GLU A 248 13.04 -8.94 -10.31
CA GLU A 248 12.96 -9.72 -11.55
C GLU A 248 14.16 -9.50 -12.47
N ALA A 249 14.73 -8.31 -12.44
CA ALA A 249 15.81 -7.89 -13.35
C ALA A 249 15.50 -8.20 -14.85
N TYR A 250 14.21 -8.16 -15.21
CA TYR A 250 13.70 -8.55 -16.52
C TYR A 250 13.49 -7.34 -17.43
N HIS A 251 12.64 -6.38 -17.01
CA HIS A 251 12.29 -5.22 -17.82
C HIS A 251 11.92 -4.02 -16.95
N ALA A 252 12.07 -2.79 -17.46
CA ALA A 252 11.80 -1.57 -16.70
C ALA A 252 10.31 -1.41 -16.30
N THR A 253 9.36 -1.86 -17.14
CA THR A 253 7.91 -1.71 -16.91
C THR A 253 7.12 -2.99 -17.19
N GLY A 254 7.74 -4.00 -17.78
CA GLY A 254 7.11 -5.30 -18.05
C GLY A 254 7.39 -6.27 -16.92
N LEU A 255 6.37 -7.02 -16.53
CA LEU A 255 6.49 -8.13 -15.60
C LEU A 255 7.16 -9.32 -16.29
N ASP A 256 7.99 -10.07 -15.58
CA ASP A 256 8.55 -11.33 -16.05
C ASP A 256 7.41 -12.37 -16.20
N PRO A 257 7.13 -12.85 -17.42
CA PRO A 257 6.05 -13.82 -17.65
C PRO A 257 6.21 -15.13 -16.89
N ASP A 258 7.44 -15.50 -16.52
CA ASP A 258 7.71 -16.74 -15.77
C ASP A 258 7.34 -16.61 -14.28
N GLY A 259 7.20 -15.39 -13.75
CA GLY A 259 6.77 -15.13 -12.37
C GLY A 259 7.70 -15.67 -11.27
N THR A 260 8.88 -16.21 -11.63
CA THR A 260 9.79 -16.89 -10.71
C THR A 260 10.14 -16.03 -9.49
N GLN A 261 10.35 -14.75 -9.68
CA GLN A 261 10.72 -13.86 -8.57
C GLN A 261 9.53 -13.48 -7.68
N ILE A 262 8.32 -13.48 -8.24
CA ILE A 262 7.07 -13.35 -7.47
C ILE A 262 6.89 -14.56 -6.57
N VAL A 263 7.04 -15.78 -7.12
CA VAL A 263 7.02 -17.03 -6.35
C VAL A 263 8.05 -16.99 -5.23
N ARG A 264 9.29 -16.53 -5.54
CA ARG A 264 10.34 -16.42 -4.53
C ARG A 264 9.95 -15.46 -3.40
N ALA A 265 9.40 -14.28 -3.71
CA ALA A 265 8.99 -13.33 -2.67
C ALA A 265 7.92 -13.94 -1.74
N MET A 266 6.92 -14.66 -2.29
CA MET A 266 5.92 -15.36 -1.48
C MET A 266 6.55 -16.48 -0.62
N ALA A 267 7.44 -17.28 -1.22
CA ALA A 267 8.11 -18.39 -0.53
C ALA A 267 9.03 -17.92 0.59
N ASP A 268 9.79 -16.84 0.34
CA ASP A 268 10.70 -16.24 1.33
C ASP A 268 9.91 -15.68 2.53
N ALA A 269 8.74 -15.05 2.29
CA ALA A 269 7.85 -14.58 3.37
C ALA A 269 7.33 -15.76 4.23
N LEU A 270 6.91 -16.86 3.60
CA LEU A 270 6.47 -18.07 4.29
C LEU A 270 7.61 -18.69 5.11
N ALA A 271 8.80 -18.77 4.53
CA ALA A 271 9.97 -19.33 5.18
C ALA A 271 10.41 -18.49 6.40
N GLU A 272 10.42 -17.14 6.28
CA GLU A 272 10.72 -16.26 7.41
C GLU A 272 9.71 -16.41 8.54
N ALA A 273 8.43 -16.57 8.20
CA ALA A 273 7.36 -16.77 9.17
C ALA A 273 7.33 -18.18 9.77
N GLU A 274 8.12 -19.13 9.27
CA GLU A 274 8.06 -20.55 9.61
C GLU A 274 6.66 -21.14 9.38
N LEU A 275 5.97 -20.72 8.30
CA LEU A 275 4.62 -21.12 7.93
C LEU A 275 4.61 -21.97 6.66
N ALA A 276 3.67 -22.92 6.61
CA ALA A 276 3.32 -23.59 5.37
C ALA A 276 2.31 -22.75 4.54
N ALA A 277 2.22 -23.05 3.26
CA ALA A 277 1.22 -22.41 2.39
C ALA A 277 -0.23 -22.63 2.89
N ASP A 278 -0.49 -23.78 3.52
CA ASP A 278 -1.81 -24.12 4.07
C ASP A 278 -2.22 -23.28 5.29
N ASP A 279 -1.26 -22.62 5.93
CA ASP A 279 -1.52 -21.74 7.08
C ASP A 279 -2.06 -20.35 6.66
N VAL A 280 -2.01 -19.99 5.37
CA VAL A 280 -2.53 -18.73 4.85
C VAL A 280 -4.05 -18.84 4.63
N ASP A 281 -4.84 -17.97 5.25
CA ASP A 281 -6.29 -18.02 5.22
C ASP A 281 -6.94 -17.14 4.17
N PHE A 282 -6.26 -16.03 3.80
CA PHE A 282 -6.66 -15.17 2.70
C PHE A 282 -5.46 -14.38 2.16
N VAL A 283 -5.62 -13.84 0.96
CA VAL A 283 -4.60 -13.02 0.30
C VAL A 283 -5.21 -11.68 -0.10
N VAL A 284 -4.48 -10.59 0.14
CA VAL A 284 -4.69 -9.29 -0.50
C VAL A 284 -3.69 -9.23 -1.66
N PRO A 285 -4.12 -9.58 -2.89
CA PRO A 285 -3.23 -9.70 -4.03
C PRO A 285 -2.81 -8.34 -4.57
N HIS A 286 -1.78 -8.31 -5.41
CA HIS A 286 -1.46 -7.11 -6.15
C HIS A 286 -2.58 -6.71 -7.12
N ALA A 287 -3.07 -7.66 -7.92
CA ALA A 287 -4.34 -7.59 -8.65
C ALA A 287 -4.62 -6.23 -9.31
N THR A 288 -3.83 -5.85 -10.32
CA THR A 288 -3.93 -4.53 -10.96
C THR A 288 -5.05 -4.39 -11.99
N GLY A 289 -5.69 -5.50 -12.40
CA GLY A 289 -6.64 -5.50 -13.51
C GLY A 289 -5.95 -5.45 -14.88
N THR A 290 -4.62 -5.57 -14.95
CA THR A 290 -3.90 -5.74 -16.21
C THR A 290 -3.82 -7.22 -16.57
N LYS A 291 -3.89 -7.54 -17.87
CA LYS A 291 -3.95 -8.95 -18.32
C LYS A 291 -2.73 -9.75 -17.85
N LEU A 292 -1.53 -9.20 -18.03
CA LEU A 292 -0.30 -9.92 -17.68
C LEU A 292 -0.12 -10.07 -16.17
N ASN A 293 -0.32 -9.01 -15.39
CA ASN A 293 -0.12 -9.10 -13.94
C ASN A 293 -1.04 -10.13 -13.30
N ASP A 294 -2.34 -10.05 -13.61
CA ASP A 294 -3.32 -10.93 -12.95
C ASP A 294 -3.09 -12.40 -13.35
N LEU A 295 -2.64 -12.65 -14.59
CA LEU A 295 -2.27 -13.99 -15.05
C LEU A 295 -1.04 -14.52 -14.30
N VAL A 296 0.05 -13.76 -14.28
CA VAL A 296 1.32 -14.19 -13.67
C VAL A 296 1.16 -14.32 -12.15
N GLU A 297 0.44 -13.39 -11.50
CA GLU A 297 0.13 -13.51 -10.06
C GLU A 297 -0.70 -14.75 -9.76
N THR A 298 -1.70 -15.06 -10.59
CA THR A 298 -2.48 -16.30 -10.46
C THR A 298 -1.58 -17.53 -10.58
N GLN A 299 -0.69 -17.58 -11.57
CA GLN A 299 0.25 -18.69 -11.74
C GLN A 299 1.20 -18.82 -10.54
N ALA A 300 1.73 -17.71 -10.03
CA ALA A 300 2.57 -17.71 -8.85
C ALA A 300 1.82 -18.22 -7.59
N MET A 301 0.54 -17.85 -7.43
CA MET A 301 -0.30 -18.40 -6.37
C MET A 301 -0.52 -19.93 -6.53
N TYR A 302 -0.64 -20.41 -7.76
CA TYR A 302 -0.73 -21.88 -7.99
C TYR A 302 0.57 -22.61 -7.65
N GLU A 303 1.73 -22.02 -7.91
CA GLU A 303 3.02 -22.59 -7.51
C GLU A 303 3.16 -22.67 -5.97
N ILE A 304 2.62 -21.71 -5.24
CA ILE A 304 2.69 -21.66 -3.77
C ILE A 304 1.59 -22.50 -3.12
N PHE A 305 0.32 -22.30 -3.53
CA PHE A 305 -0.86 -22.84 -2.86
C PHE A 305 -1.49 -24.06 -3.57
N GLY A 306 -1.00 -24.42 -4.77
CA GLY A 306 -1.54 -25.49 -5.58
C GLY A 306 -3.03 -25.26 -5.94
N GLU A 307 -3.80 -26.33 -6.03
CA GLU A 307 -5.25 -26.29 -6.32
C GLU A 307 -6.07 -25.57 -5.23
N ARG A 308 -5.50 -25.35 -4.05
CA ARG A 308 -6.14 -24.55 -2.99
C ARG A 308 -6.37 -23.11 -3.42
N THR A 309 -5.61 -22.58 -4.39
CA THR A 309 -5.80 -21.24 -5.00
C THR A 309 -7.25 -21.01 -5.45
N ARG A 310 -7.96 -22.04 -5.94
CA ARG A 310 -9.37 -21.95 -6.33
C ARG A 310 -10.34 -21.71 -5.18
N GLN A 311 -9.90 -21.91 -3.94
CA GLN A 311 -10.74 -21.80 -2.74
C GLN A 311 -10.19 -20.77 -1.74
N LEU A 312 -8.92 -20.42 -1.85
CA LEU A 312 -8.26 -19.42 -1.01
C LEU A 312 -8.89 -18.04 -1.27
N PRO A 313 -9.55 -17.41 -0.28
CA PRO A 313 -10.19 -16.13 -0.48
C PRO A 313 -9.20 -15.04 -0.84
N LEU A 314 -9.47 -14.29 -1.90
CA LEU A 314 -8.75 -13.09 -2.27
C LEU A 314 -9.58 -11.85 -1.91
N TYR A 315 -8.92 -10.81 -1.40
CA TYR A 315 -9.53 -9.51 -1.28
C TYR A 315 -8.91 -8.53 -2.29
N SER A 316 -9.61 -8.29 -3.38
CA SER A 316 -9.15 -7.47 -4.51
C SER A 316 -9.35 -5.98 -4.23
N LEU A 317 -8.53 -5.42 -3.35
CA LEU A 317 -8.67 -4.04 -2.88
C LEU A 317 -8.65 -3.01 -4.03
N LYS A 318 -7.84 -3.22 -5.08
CA LYS A 318 -7.74 -2.28 -6.21
C LYS A 318 -9.02 -2.20 -7.05
N ALA A 319 -9.87 -3.23 -7.03
CA ALA A 319 -11.20 -3.12 -7.64
C ALA A 319 -12.02 -2.00 -7.00
N LEU A 320 -11.82 -1.78 -5.70
CA LEU A 320 -12.56 -0.80 -4.92
C LEU A 320 -11.87 0.58 -4.88
N ILE A 321 -10.55 0.64 -4.73
CA ILE A 321 -9.83 1.92 -4.51
C ILE A 321 -8.93 2.33 -5.68
N GLY A 322 -8.86 1.55 -6.75
CA GLY A 322 -7.91 1.76 -7.83
C GLY A 322 -6.47 1.42 -7.44
N HIS A 323 -5.55 1.75 -8.31
CA HIS A 323 -4.13 1.55 -8.06
C HIS A 323 -3.50 2.82 -7.46
N THR A 324 -3.26 2.80 -6.18
CA THR A 324 -2.74 3.92 -5.40
C THR A 324 -1.19 3.96 -5.37
N GLY A 325 -0.54 3.49 -6.44
CA GLY A 325 0.92 3.56 -6.57
C GLY A 325 1.66 3.02 -5.35
N GLY A 326 2.59 3.80 -4.83
CA GLY A 326 3.41 3.46 -3.66
C GLY A 326 2.63 3.24 -2.36
N ALA A 327 1.37 3.69 -2.27
CA ALA A 327 0.49 3.46 -1.12
C ALA A 327 -0.17 2.08 -1.10
N SER A 328 -0.19 1.36 -2.25
CA SER A 328 -1.00 0.15 -2.42
C SER A 328 -0.75 -0.93 -1.36
N GLY A 329 0.51 -1.24 -1.07
CA GLY A 329 0.87 -2.23 -0.04
C GLY A 329 0.49 -1.75 1.38
N GLY A 330 0.58 -0.44 1.65
CA GLY A 330 0.20 0.18 2.91
C GLY A 330 -1.30 0.03 3.17
N LEU A 331 -2.13 0.44 2.23
CA LEU A 331 -3.59 0.28 2.32
C LEU A 331 -4.00 -1.21 2.36
N GLY A 332 -3.30 -2.07 1.60
CA GLY A 332 -3.49 -3.53 1.68
C GLY A 332 -3.18 -4.10 3.06
N THR A 333 -2.11 -3.62 3.70
CA THR A 333 -1.74 -4.01 5.06
C THR A 333 -2.76 -3.52 6.10
N VAL A 334 -3.24 -2.26 5.98
CA VAL A 334 -4.30 -1.74 6.84
C VAL A 334 -5.57 -2.57 6.68
N ALA A 335 -6.00 -2.89 5.46
CA ALA A 335 -7.16 -3.75 5.22
C ALA A 335 -6.99 -5.14 5.85
N ALA A 336 -5.84 -5.79 5.61
CA ALA A 336 -5.56 -7.11 6.18
C ALA A 336 -5.53 -7.10 7.71
N ALA A 337 -4.93 -6.08 8.33
CA ALA A 337 -4.90 -5.90 9.78
C ALA A 337 -6.31 -5.73 10.36
N LEU A 338 -7.17 -4.95 9.70
CA LEU A 338 -8.58 -4.79 10.10
C LEU A 338 -9.35 -6.12 9.97
N PHE A 339 -9.21 -6.86 8.88
CA PHE A 339 -9.85 -8.17 8.71
C PHE A 339 -9.43 -9.16 9.80
N LEU A 340 -8.14 -9.21 10.11
CA LEU A 340 -7.60 -10.04 11.18
C LEU A 340 -8.11 -9.63 12.56
N HIS A 341 -8.14 -8.33 12.84
CA HIS A 341 -8.61 -7.78 14.11
C HIS A 341 -10.10 -8.06 14.34
N HIS A 342 -10.94 -7.75 13.35
CA HIS A 342 -12.38 -7.99 13.44
C HIS A 342 -12.76 -9.45 13.21
N GLY A 343 -11.89 -10.24 12.57
CA GLY A 343 -12.05 -11.67 12.31
C GLY A 343 -13.08 -11.99 11.24
N HIS A 344 -13.23 -11.09 10.31
CA HIS A 344 -14.00 -11.34 9.10
C HIS A 344 -13.38 -10.62 7.89
N LEU A 345 -13.55 -11.21 6.73
CA LEU A 345 -13.15 -10.68 5.44
C LEU A 345 -14.36 -9.99 4.81
N ALA A 346 -14.22 -8.73 4.47
CA ALA A 346 -15.26 -7.95 3.82
C ALA A 346 -15.61 -8.49 2.42
N PRO A 347 -16.81 -8.20 1.89
CA PRO A 347 -17.18 -8.60 0.55
C PRO A 347 -16.35 -7.83 -0.52
N ASN A 348 -16.03 -8.50 -1.61
CA ASN A 348 -15.45 -7.84 -2.79
C ASN A 348 -16.54 -7.29 -3.71
N LEU A 349 -16.15 -6.38 -4.59
CA LEU A 349 -16.94 -6.09 -5.79
C LEU A 349 -17.02 -7.35 -6.68
N PRO A 350 -18.15 -7.59 -7.37
CA PRO A 350 -18.30 -8.76 -8.24
C PRO A 350 -17.28 -8.76 -9.40
N VAL A 351 -16.83 -9.96 -9.75
CA VAL A 351 -16.16 -10.23 -11.03
C VAL A 351 -17.24 -10.70 -11.98
N ASP A 352 -17.65 -9.84 -12.92
CA ASP A 352 -18.82 -10.10 -13.78
C ASP A 352 -18.57 -11.25 -14.76
N THR A 353 -17.35 -11.32 -15.31
CA THR A 353 -16.93 -12.35 -16.25
C THR A 353 -15.61 -12.95 -15.79
N PRO A 354 -15.63 -13.95 -14.89
CA PRO A 354 -14.40 -14.57 -14.40
C PRO A 354 -13.51 -15.07 -15.56
N ASP A 355 -12.21 -14.71 -15.51
CA ASP A 355 -11.25 -15.14 -16.51
C ASP A 355 -10.88 -16.62 -16.30
N PRO A 356 -11.12 -17.51 -17.29
CA PRO A 356 -10.76 -18.91 -17.18
C PRO A 356 -9.26 -19.16 -16.99
N ASP A 357 -8.41 -18.22 -17.42
CA ASP A 357 -6.96 -18.28 -17.23
C ASP A 357 -6.52 -17.80 -15.84
N CYS A 358 -7.42 -17.17 -15.08
CA CYS A 358 -7.21 -16.71 -13.71
C CYS A 358 -8.22 -17.35 -12.74
N PRO A 359 -8.21 -18.69 -12.56
CA PRO A 359 -9.22 -19.39 -11.77
C PRO A 359 -8.97 -19.23 -10.26
N VAL A 360 -9.25 -18.04 -9.74
CA VAL A 360 -9.11 -17.62 -8.33
C VAL A 360 -10.46 -17.48 -7.65
N HIS A 361 -10.47 -17.33 -6.31
CA HIS A 361 -11.67 -17.16 -5.52
C HIS A 361 -11.76 -15.72 -4.96
N VAL A 362 -12.65 -14.91 -5.53
CA VAL A 362 -12.94 -13.54 -5.10
C VAL A 362 -14.35 -13.51 -4.47
N PRO A 363 -14.50 -13.67 -3.14
CA PRO A 363 -15.81 -13.78 -2.50
C PRO A 363 -16.55 -12.43 -2.49
N VAL A 364 -17.83 -12.43 -2.89
CA VAL A 364 -18.73 -11.28 -2.92
C VAL A 364 -19.63 -11.16 -1.68
N ALA A 365 -19.46 -12.04 -0.72
CA ALA A 365 -20.14 -12.01 0.57
C ALA A 365 -19.12 -11.99 1.69
N GLU A 366 -19.45 -11.32 2.77
CA GLU A 366 -18.66 -11.34 3.99
C GLU A 366 -18.37 -12.78 4.44
N ARG A 367 -17.15 -13.02 4.91
CA ARG A 367 -16.69 -14.34 5.36
C ARG A 367 -15.92 -14.26 6.66
N THR A 368 -16.05 -15.30 7.48
CA THR A 368 -15.12 -15.57 8.56
C THR A 368 -13.99 -16.43 8.01
N PRO A 369 -12.73 -15.98 7.98
CA PRO A 369 -11.59 -16.79 7.61
C PRO A 369 -11.47 -18.02 8.51
N SER A 370 -10.93 -19.12 7.98
CA SER A 370 -10.73 -20.38 8.72
C SER A 370 -9.68 -20.27 9.81
N GLY A 371 -8.76 -19.33 9.68
CA GLY A 371 -7.69 -19.04 10.59
C GLY A 371 -7.39 -17.54 10.65
N ARG A 372 -6.14 -17.19 10.90
CA ARG A 372 -5.75 -15.81 11.24
C ARG A 372 -4.48 -15.34 10.55
N THR A 373 -4.18 -15.88 9.39
CA THR A 373 -2.99 -15.52 8.62
C THR A 373 -3.37 -14.93 7.27
N ALA A 374 -2.85 -13.75 6.99
CA ALA A 374 -3.03 -13.04 5.72
C ALA A 374 -1.71 -12.87 4.98
N MET A 375 -1.73 -13.01 3.67
CA MET A 375 -0.64 -12.57 2.79
C MET A 375 -1.04 -11.29 2.06
N VAL A 376 -0.14 -10.30 2.00
CA VAL A 376 -0.32 -9.05 1.26
C VAL A 376 0.78 -8.93 0.22
N ASN A 377 0.40 -8.83 -1.05
CA ASN A 377 1.33 -8.80 -2.17
C ASN A 377 1.39 -7.42 -2.83
N SER A 378 2.59 -7.01 -3.21
CA SER A 378 2.84 -5.77 -3.96
C SER A 378 3.95 -6.01 -4.96
N TYR A 379 3.64 -5.86 -6.25
CA TYR A 379 4.59 -6.00 -7.35
C TYR A 379 4.70 -4.68 -8.10
N ALA A 380 5.87 -4.37 -8.63
CA ALA A 380 6.10 -3.03 -9.15
C ALA A 380 6.91 -3.03 -10.43
N PHE A 381 6.73 -1.98 -11.21
CA PHE A 381 7.67 -1.63 -12.27
C PHE A 381 9.11 -1.62 -11.74
N GLY A 382 10.06 -2.00 -12.57
CA GLY A 382 11.43 -2.29 -12.17
C GLY A 382 11.62 -3.71 -11.61
N GLY A 383 10.54 -4.51 -11.54
CA GLY A 383 10.57 -5.89 -11.05
C GLY A 383 10.69 -6.02 -9.53
N ASN A 384 10.32 -4.99 -8.77
CA ASN A 384 10.40 -5.01 -7.30
C ASN A 384 9.18 -5.71 -6.72
N ASN A 385 9.36 -6.92 -6.23
CA ASN A 385 8.30 -7.74 -5.63
C ASN A 385 8.41 -7.76 -4.12
N MET A 386 7.25 -7.76 -3.44
CA MET A 386 7.13 -7.81 -2.00
C MET A 386 5.93 -8.65 -1.60
N SER A 387 6.11 -9.55 -0.65
CA SER A 387 5.05 -10.28 0.04
C SER A 387 5.22 -10.14 1.55
N LEU A 388 4.14 -9.83 2.25
CA LEU A 388 4.09 -9.68 3.70
C LEU A 388 3.16 -10.76 4.28
N LEU A 389 3.50 -11.31 5.42
CA LEU A 389 2.64 -12.19 6.20
C LEU A 389 2.25 -11.55 7.52
N LEU A 390 0.95 -11.46 7.75
CA LEU A 390 0.35 -10.94 8.95
C LEU A 390 -0.40 -12.05 9.68
N ARG A 391 -0.26 -12.10 11.01
CA ARG A 391 -1.02 -13.00 11.87
C ARG A 391 -1.82 -12.20 12.89
N GLY A 392 -3.12 -12.43 12.96
CA GLY A 392 -3.99 -11.83 13.98
C GLY A 392 -3.75 -12.43 15.36
N GLU A 393 -4.05 -11.62 16.40
CA GLU A 393 -3.97 -12.06 17.80
C GLU A 393 -4.96 -13.20 18.11
N PRO A 394 -4.67 -14.13 19.02
CA PRO A 394 -5.62 -15.13 19.50
C PRO A 394 -6.87 -14.45 20.08
N ARG A 395 -8.05 -14.99 19.80
CA ARG A 395 -9.31 -14.53 20.38
C ARG A 395 -9.64 -15.24 21.68
#